data_f54c7b8616ef243bd8fd373128468fba
#
_entry.id   f54c7b8616ef243bd8fd373128468fba
#
_cell.length_a   1.000
_cell.length_b   1.000
_cell.length_c   1.000
_cell.angle_alpha   90.00
_cell.angle_beta   90.00
_cell.angle_gamma   90.00
#
_symmetry.space_group_name_H-M   'P 1'
#
loop_
_entity.id
_entity.type
_entity.pdbx_description
1 polymer ?
#
loop_
_entity_poly.entity_id
_entity_poly.type
_entity_poly.pdbx_seq_one_letter_code
_entity_poly.pdbx_strand_id
1 'polypeptide(L)'
;MTRKLLRLLLLMNIISHSLVQAQTYAIVIKGGHVIDPKNHINEVMDIAIKDHKIALVAKKIPTDSAVQVVNAKGLYVIPGLIDLHSHNYWGTELDQAYMNAPNALPPDGFTFRNGITTIVDAGSPGWRTFADYKKQTIALSKTRVLVFLNIVGEGMRGGAYEQNTADMDAKMAALTAMQNRQYIVGFKVAHFEGHEWTPVDHAVKAGELAGGLPVMIDFGGSTPPLSIRELFMEHLRPGDIFTHCFAELGSREFLVDKQTLKVKPFVYEARKKGINFDVGYGGISFAFSQAIPAAKEGFFPNTLSTDLHTGSMNAAMKDLLTVMDKFLAIGMNLDSVIKATTWESAKIIHREELGNLSVGAPADIAILGIRKGDFGFFDYIGYKVKGNRRLECEMTIRDGVIVYDLNGRAEPLNISFQDYLHRENIRRQTGKITY
;
A
#
# COMPACT_ATOMS: atom_id res chain seq x y z
N MET A 1 -27.57 67.68 -11.34
CA MET A 1 -26.88 66.41 -11.68
C MET A 1 -27.60 65.77 -12.87
N THR A 2 -26.99 65.85 -14.07
CA THR A 2 -27.65 65.51 -15.31
C THR A 2 -27.73 63.99 -15.51
N ARG A 3 -28.83 63.52 -16.14
CA ARG A 3 -29.10 62.12 -16.48
C ARG A 3 -27.93 61.38 -17.14
N LYS A 4 -26.95 62.07 -17.69
CA LYS A 4 -25.71 61.52 -18.27
C LYS A 4 -24.72 61.03 -17.19
N LEU A 5 -24.63 61.72 -16.05
CA LEU A 5 -23.73 61.31 -14.92
C LEU A 5 -24.22 60.06 -14.23
N LEU A 6 -25.56 59.92 -14.12
CA LEU A 6 -26.18 58.71 -13.53
C LEU A 6 -26.00 57.45 -14.40
N ARG A 7 -26.01 57.61 -15.73
CA ARG A 7 -25.73 56.51 -16.68
C ARG A 7 -24.27 56.11 -16.70
N LEU A 8 -23.33 57.04 -16.48
CA LEU A 8 -21.90 56.75 -16.40
C LEU A 8 -21.56 56.00 -15.09
N LEU A 9 -22.18 56.38 -13.98
CA LEU A 9 -22.05 55.66 -12.69
C LEU A 9 -22.70 54.26 -12.71
N LEU A 10 -23.79 54.05 -13.44
CA LEU A 10 -24.40 52.74 -13.64
C LEU A 10 -23.55 51.83 -14.54
N LEU A 11 -22.90 52.41 -15.58
CA LEU A 11 -21.96 51.64 -16.43
C LEU A 11 -20.65 51.30 -15.72
N MET A 12 -20.13 52.15 -14.84
CA MET A 12 -18.94 51.85 -14.04
C MET A 12 -19.19 50.78 -12.98
N ASN A 13 -20.42 50.61 -12.46
CA ASN A 13 -20.76 49.52 -11.54
C ASN A 13 -20.95 48.16 -12.23
N ILE A 14 -21.12 48.10 -13.55
CA ILE A 14 -21.25 46.82 -14.29
C ILE A 14 -19.88 46.27 -14.70
N ILE A 15 -18.82 47.08 -14.70
CA ILE A 15 -17.47 46.64 -15.13
C ILE A 15 -16.62 46.12 -13.96
N SER A 16 -17.02 46.31 -12.70
CA SER A 16 -16.22 45.93 -11.53
C SER A 16 -16.65 44.58 -10.89
N HIS A 17 -17.53 43.84 -11.51
CA HIS A 17 -17.68 42.41 -11.15
C HIS A 17 -16.79 41.56 -12.06
N SER A 18 -15.47 41.82 -12.01
CA SER A 18 -14.51 40.74 -12.26
C SER A 18 -14.88 39.64 -11.25
N LEU A 19 -15.61 38.62 -11.70
CA LEU A 19 -15.78 37.39 -10.97
C LEU A 19 -14.36 36.91 -10.65
N VAL A 20 -13.86 37.24 -9.47
CA VAL A 20 -12.79 36.44 -8.86
C VAL A 20 -13.40 35.06 -8.75
N GLN A 21 -13.20 34.26 -9.77
CA GLN A 21 -13.60 32.86 -9.75
C GLN A 21 -12.82 32.26 -8.61
N ALA A 22 -13.47 32.09 -7.47
CA ALA A 22 -12.83 31.50 -6.31
C ALA A 22 -12.28 30.13 -6.74
N GLN A 23 -10.98 29.90 -6.56
CA GLN A 23 -10.36 28.64 -6.86
C GLN A 23 -11.10 27.55 -6.07
N THR A 24 -11.80 26.68 -6.79
CA THR A 24 -12.73 25.71 -6.21
C THR A 24 -11.99 24.49 -5.71
N TYR A 25 -10.83 24.17 -6.32
CA TYR A 25 -10.04 22.96 -6.05
C TYR A 25 -8.65 23.32 -5.53
N ALA A 26 -8.16 22.50 -4.57
CA ALA A 26 -6.78 22.62 -4.11
C ALA A 26 -5.79 22.18 -5.20
N ILE A 27 -6.06 21.06 -5.85
CA ILE A 27 -5.23 20.52 -6.92
C ILE A 27 -6.11 20.04 -8.06
N VAL A 28 -5.66 20.30 -9.31
CA VAL A 28 -6.21 19.64 -10.50
C VAL A 28 -5.08 18.91 -11.23
N ILE A 29 -5.24 17.59 -11.39
CA ILE A 29 -4.33 16.72 -12.16
C ILE A 29 -4.85 16.66 -13.58
N LYS A 30 -4.00 16.99 -14.57
CA LYS A 30 -4.38 17.18 -15.97
C LYS A 30 -3.83 16.11 -16.88
N GLY A 31 -4.73 15.53 -17.71
CA GLY A 31 -4.37 14.77 -18.91
C GLY A 31 -3.66 13.46 -18.65
N GLY A 32 -3.78 12.88 -17.45
CA GLY A 32 -3.22 11.59 -17.11
C GLY A 32 -4.09 10.44 -17.61
N HIS A 33 -3.48 9.29 -17.91
CA HIS A 33 -4.22 8.06 -18.17
C HIS A 33 -4.65 7.46 -16.82
N VAL A 34 -5.91 7.67 -16.45
CA VAL A 34 -6.46 7.18 -15.18
C VAL A 34 -6.76 5.70 -15.29
N ILE A 35 -6.24 4.91 -14.33
CA ILE A 35 -6.63 3.51 -14.12
C ILE A 35 -7.19 3.39 -12.70
N ASP A 36 -8.49 3.18 -12.61
CA ASP A 36 -9.20 2.96 -11.34
C ASP A 36 -10.07 1.69 -11.45
N PRO A 37 -9.55 0.56 -10.98
CA PRO A 37 -10.22 -0.73 -11.13
C PRO A 37 -11.59 -0.82 -10.44
N LYS A 38 -11.79 -0.10 -9.32
CA LYS A 38 -13.08 -0.06 -8.63
C LYS A 38 -14.16 0.58 -9.50
N ASN A 39 -13.84 1.69 -10.15
CA ASN A 39 -14.78 2.48 -10.93
C ASN A 39 -14.77 2.11 -12.43
N HIS A 40 -14.02 1.07 -12.82
CA HIS A 40 -13.87 0.62 -14.21
C HIS A 40 -13.38 1.72 -15.15
N ILE A 41 -12.50 2.61 -14.67
CA ILE A 41 -11.90 3.67 -15.46
C ILE A 41 -10.54 3.19 -15.98
N ASN A 42 -10.34 3.32 -17.30
CA ASN A 42 -9.05 3.07 -17.96
C ASN A 42 -8.95 3.97 -19.20
N GLU A 43 -8.88 5.28 -18.97
CA GLU A 43 -8.85 6.30 -20.04
C GLU A 43 -8.20 7.61 -19.59
N VAL A 44 -7.92 8.51 -20.53
CA VAL A 44 -7.37 9.83 -20.21
C VAL A 44 -8.45 10.70 -19.57
N MET A 45 -8.19 11.17 -18.34
CA MET A 45 -9.09 12.01 -17.55
C MET A 45 -8.30 13.04 -16.73
N ASP A 46 -9.04 14.00 -16.20
CA ASP A 46 -8.57 14.96 -15.19
C ASP A 46 -9.17 14.60 -13.84
N ILE A 47 -8.45 14.91 -12.75
CA ILE A 47 -8.89 14.70 -11.38
C ILE A 47 -8.78 16.00 -10.60
N ALA A 48 -9.84 16.41 -9.90
CA ALA A 48 -9.82 17.52 -8.98
C ALA A 48 -9.85 17.06 -7.53
N ILE A 49 -9.07 17.73 -6.69
CA ILE A 49 -8.94 17.48 -5.26
C ILE A 49 -9.41 18.71 -4.50
N LYS A 50 -10.25 18.49 -3.48
CA LYS A 50 -10.74 19.51 -2.56
C LYS A 50 -10.92 18.91 -1.17
N ASP A 51 -10.54 19.66 -0.14
CA ASP A 51 -10.75 19.24 1.26
C ASP A 51 -10.24 17.83 1.54
N HIS A 52 -9.01 17.52 1.06
CA HIS A 52 -8.34 16.23 1.19
C HIS A 52 -9.01 15.05 0.47
N LYS A 53 -10.03 15.30 -0.36
CA LYS A 53 -10.83 14.28 -1.04
C LYS A 53 -10.80 14.43 -2.55
N ILE A 54 -11.07 13.34 -3.25
CA ILE A 54 -11.42 13.37 -4.66
C ILE A 54 -12.74 14.13 -4.81
N ALA A 55 -12.70 15.27 -5.48
CA ALA A 55 -13.88 16.11 -5.67
C ALA A 55 -14.55 15.85 -7.03
N LEU A 56 -13.77 15.54 -8.06
CA LEU A 56 -14.29 15.29 -9.41
C LEU A 56 -13.28 14.46 -10.22
N VAL A 57 -13.79 13.52 -11.01
CA VAL A 57 -13.04 12.80 -12.06
C VAL A 57 -13.81 13.01 -13.36
N ALA A 58 -13.19 13.67 -14.36
CA ALA A 58 -13.87 14.04 -15.59
C ALA A 58 -12.89 14.14 -16.76
N LYS A 59 -13.42 14.11 -18.02
CA LYS A 59 -12.58 14.24 -19.23
C LYS A 59 -11.90 15.61 -19.34
N LYS A 60 -12.47 16.64 -18.76
CA LYS A 60 -11.90 17.99 -18.79
C LYS A 60 -12.34 18.78 -17.55
N ILE A 61 -11.37 19.30 -16.82
CA ILE A 61 -11.57 20.20 -15.68
C ILE A 61 -10.78 21.48 -15.98
N PRO A 62 -11.39 22.69 -15.87
CA PRO A 62 -10.69 23.95 -16.08
C PRO A 62 -9.54 24.15 -15.09
N THR A 63 -8.39 24.66 -15.54
CA THR A 63 -7.21 24.88 -14.70
C THR A 63 -7.33 26.13 -13.83
N ASP A 64 -8.07 27.14 -14.27
CA ASP A 64 -8.36 28.36 -13.53
C ASP A 64 -9.20 28.15 -12.27
N SER A 65 -9.81 26.96 -12.17
CA SER A 65 -10.53 26.54 -10.97
C SER A 65 -9.64 25.95 -9.86
N ALA A 66 -8.33 25.82 -10.08
CA ALA A 66 -7.39 25.18 -9.18
C ALA A 66 -6.37 26.15 -8.56
N VAL A 67 -6.02 25.91 -7.29
CA VAL A 67 -4.88 26.56 -6.63
C VAL A 67 -3.57 26.07 -7.24
N GLN A 68 -3.48 24.76 -7.51
CA GLN A 68 -2.30 24.12 -8.08
C GLN A 68 -2.69 23.16 -9.20
N VAL A 69 -1.90 23.13 -10.26
CA VAL A 69 -2.10 22.25 -11.40
C VAL A 69 -0.94 21.24 -11.48
N VAL A 70 -1.27 19.98 -11.71
CA VAL A 70 -0.30 18.90 -11.93
C VAL A 70 -0.43 18.43 -13.37
N ASN A 71 0.65 18.50 -14.15
CA ASN A 71 0.68 18.00 -15.51
C ASN A 71 1.05 16.49 -15.51
N ALA A 72 0.04 15.64 -15.70
CA ALA A 72 0.19 14.18 -15.78
C ALA A 72 0.15 13.63 -17.22
N LYS A 73 0.26 14.48 -18.22
CA LYS A 73 0.23 14.04 -19.64
C LYS A 73 1.33 13.01 -19.93
N GLY A 74 0.91 11.85 -20.47
CA GLY A 74 1.80 10.73 -20.79
C GLY A 74 2.13 9.83 -19.61
N LEU A 75 1.51 10.07 -18.45
CA LEU A 75 1.67 9.28 -17.23
C LEU A 75 0.37 8.56 -16.88
N TYR A 76 0.47 7.54 -16.03
CA TYR A 76 -0.65 6.85 -15.42
C TYR A 76 -0.99 7.49 -14.08
N VAL A 77 -2.27 7.77 -13.86
CA VAL A 77 -2.80 8.27 -12.59
C VAL A 77 -3.65 7.18 -11.98
N ILE A 78 -3.24 6.68 -10.83
CA ILE A 78 -3.86 5.53 -10.18
C ILE A 78 -4.18 5.86 -8.72
N PRO A 79 -5.07 5.11 -8.05
CA PRO A 79 -5.20 5.19 -6.60
C PRO A 79 -3.83 5.00 -5.92
N GLY A 80 -3.61 5.65 -4.80
CA GLY A 80 -2.41 5.44 -4.00
C GLY A 80 -2.22 3.97 -3.67
N LEU A 81 -1.01 3.48 -3.86
CA LEU A 81 -0.69 2.07 -3.65
C LEU A 81 -0.82 1.69 -2.17
N ILE A 82 -1.26 0.46 -1.93
CA ILE A 82 -1.41 -0.16 -0.62
C ILE A 82 -0.49 -1.37 -0.56
N ASP A 83 0.53 -1.32 0.29
CA ASP A 83 1.40 -2.46 0.56
C ASP A 83 0.88 -3.21 1.79
N LEU A 84 0.35 -4.42 1.59
CA LEU A 84 -0.28 -5.21 2.65
C LEU A 84 0.70 -5.92 3.58
N HIS A 85 1.99 -5.92 3.28
CA HIS A 85 2.96 -6.68 4.05
C HIS A 85 4.26 -5.89 4.19
N SER A 86 4.47 -5.31 5.36
CA SER A 86 5.67 -4.54 5.70
C SER A 86 5.97 -4.63 7.18
N HIS A 87 7.20 -4.29 7.59
CA HIS A 87 7.64 -4.27 8.98
C HIS A 87 8.16 -2.88 9.33
N ASN A 88 7.40 -2.17 10.16
CA ASN A 88 7.59 -0.74 10.39
C ASN A 88 7.79 -0.36 11.87
N TYR A 89 7.89 -1.33 12.75
CA TYR A 89 8.22 -1.10 14.16
C TYR A 89 9.75 -0.93 14.29
N TRP A 90 10.26 0.14 13.71
CA TRP A 90 11.69 0.43 13.69
C TRP A 90 12.19 0.95 15.03
N GLY A 91 13.47 0.69 15.35
CA GLY A 91 14.09 1.10 16.59
C GLY A 91 15.57 0.67 16.64
N THR A 92 16.08 0.52 17.84
CA THR A 92 17.51 0.22 18.09
C THR A 92 17.73 -1.02 18.95
N GLU A 93 16.70 -1.74 19.30
CA GLU A 93 16.77 -2.96 20.10
C GLU A 93 17.34 -4.10 19.23
N LEU A 94 18.60 -4.48 19.47
CA LEU A 94 19.35 -5.39 18.59
C LEU A 94 18.91 -6.85 18.68
N ASP A 95 18.34 -7.26 19.78
CA ASP A 95 17.89 -8.63 20.08
C ASP A 95 16.42 -8.89 19.73
N GLN A 96 15.78 -7.96 19.06
CA GLN A 96 14.40 -8.06 18.62
C GLN A 96 14.33 -8.12 17.09
N ALA A 97 13.59 -9.05 16.51
CA ALA A 97 13.59 -9.29 15.06
C ALA A 97 13.03 -8.08 14.26
N TYR A 98 11.71 -7.88 14.29
CA TYR A 98 11.05 -6.79 13.57
C TYR A 98 10.29 -5.83 14.51
N MET A 99 10.35 -6.06 15.80
CA MET A 99 9.73 -5.24 16.81
C MET A 99 10.76 -4.29 17.45
N ASN A 100 10.61 -2.99 17.26
CA ASN A 100 11.52 -1.96 17.82
C ASN A 100 13.00 -2.16 17.42
N ALA A 101 13.26 -2.75 16.27
CA ALA A 101 14.59 -3.18 15.82
C ALA A 101 15.00 -2.51 14.50
N PRO A 102 16.30 -2.46 14.18
CA PRO A 102 16.83 -1.85 12.96
C PRO A 102 16.49 -2.66 11.69
N ASN A 103 15.96 -3.88 11.82
CA ASN A 103 15.46 -4.67 10.69
C ASN A 103 14.19 -4.09 10.10
N ALA A 104 13.35 -3.47 10.91
CA ALA A 104 12.18 -2.74 10.47
C ALA A 104 12.56 -1.35 9.93
N LEU A 105 11.69 -0.71 9.18
CA LEU A 105 11.99 0.53 8.48
C LEU A 105 10.95 1.62 8.78
N PRO A 106 11.36 2.89 8.98
CA PRO A 106 10.43 3.99 9.11
C PRO A 106 9.65 4.18 7.79
N PRO A 107 8.30 4.27 7.83
CA PRO A 107 7.48 4.24 6.61
C PRO A 107 7.85 5.31 5.59
N ASP A 108 7.89 6.58 6.00
CA ASP A 108 8.03 7.73 5.11
C ASP A 108 9.35 7.74 4.32
N GLY A 109 10.34 6.98 4.75
CA GLY A 109 11.62 6.83 4.05
C GLY A 109 11.50 6.07 2.72
N PHE A 110 10.46 5.25 2.54
CA PHE A 110 10.35 4.30 1.41
C PHE A 110 9.06 4.42 0.62
N THR A 111 7.96 4.78 1.28
CA THR A 111 6.61 4.70 0.72
C THR A 111 6.40 5.69 -0.42
N PHE A 112 6.64 6.98 -0.17
CA PHE A 112 6.23 8.03 -1.11
C PHE A 112 6.96 8.00 -2.44
N ARG A 113 8.23 7.59 -2.47
CA ARG A 113 9.00 7.41 -3.71
C ARG A 113 8.53 6.23 -4.56
N ASN A 114 7.64 5.40 -4.03
CA ASN A 114 7.07 4.24 -4.70
C ASN A 114 5.57 4.37 -4.98
N GLY A 115 4.97 5.55 -4.75
CA GLY A 115 3.52 5.73 -4.94
C GLY A 115 2.67 5.13 -3.83
N ILE A 116 3.28 4.64 -2.74
CA ILE A 116 2.57 4.01 -1.63
C ILE A 116 2.04 5.10 -0.69
N THR A 117 0.73 5.11 -0.46
CA THR A 117 0.06 6.01 0.49
C THR A 117 -0.36 5.32 1.76
N THR A 118 -0.49 4.00 1.71
CA THR A 118 -0.90 3.16 2.85
C THR A 118 -0.03 1.91 2.91
N ILE A 119 0.42 1.58 4.11
CA ILE A 119 1.09 0.32 4.42
C ILE A 119 0.33 -0.40 5.52
N VAL A 120 0.47 -1.73 5.53
CA VAL A 120 0.00 -2.56 6.62
C VAL A 120 1.20 -3.26 7.24
N ASP A 121 1.48 -2.96 8.49
CA ASP A 121 2.49 -3.68 9.26
C ASP A 121 1.99 -5.10 9.53
N ALA A 122 2.77 -6.10 9.14
CA ALA A 122 2.38 -7.50 9.18
C ALA A 122 2.81 -8.19 10.47
N GLY A 123 2.40 -7.63 11.60
CA GLY A 123 2.54 -8.26 12.90
C GLY A 123 3.81 -7.93 13.66
N SER A 124 4.47 -6.82 13.34
CA SER A 124 5.58 -6.38 14.17
C SER A 124 5.13 -6.14 15.62
N PRO A 125 4.03 -5.38 15.91
CA PRO A 125 3.49 -5.31 17.26
C PRO A 125 2.50 -6.45 17.56
N GLY A 126 2.52 -6.92 18.80
CA GLY A 126 1.45 -7.71 19.41
C GLY A 126 0.56 -6.85 20.31
N TRP A 127 -0.42 -7.50 20.97
CA TRP A 127 -1.37 -6.78 21.82
C TRP A 127 -0.75 -6.11 23.06
N ARG A 128 0.41 -6.57 23.54
CA ARG A 128 1.17 -5.93 24.63
C ARG A 128 1.90 -4.67 24.17
N THR A 129 2.41 -4.67 22.95
CA THR A 129 3.34 -3.65 22.43
C THR A 129 2.67 -2.68 21.46
N PHE A 130 1.41 -2.87 21.12
CA PHE A 130 0.69 -2.02 20.17
C PHE A 130 0.62 -0.55 20.59
N ALA A 131 0.47 -0.27 21.89
CA ALA A 131 0.42 1.10 22.38
C ALA A 131 1.70 1.88 22.10
N ASP A 132 2.85 1.23 22.28
CA ASP A 132 4.17 1.83 21.99
C ASP A 132 4.38 1.96 20.48
N TYR A 133 4.03 0.95 19.69
CA TYR A 133 4.05 1.02 18.24
C TYR A 133 3.21 2.17 17.70
N LYS A 134 1.99 2.36 18.21
CA LYS A 134 1.11 3.47 17.86
C LYS A 134 1.78 4.82 18.11
N LYS A 135 2.42 4.99 19.26
CA LYS A 135 3.11 6.22 19.64
C LYS A 135 4.39 6.43 18.83
N GLN A 136 5.18 5.38 18.63
CA GLN A 136 6.51 5.44 18.01
C GLN A 136 6.44 5.51 16.49
N THR A 137 5.52 4.79 15.86
CA THR A 137 5.45 4.66 14.39
C THR A 137 4.22 5.34 13.80
N ILE A 138 3.01 4.97 14.22
CA ILE A 138 1.79 5.47 13.57
C ILE A 138 1.66 6.99 13.73
N ALA A 139 1.84 7.50 14.95
CA ALA A 139 1.66 8.93 15.24
C ALA A 139 2.70 9.84 14.58
N LEU A 140 3.84 9.30 14.17
CA LEU A 140 4.95 10.06 13.59
C LEU A 140 5.00 9.96 12.06
N SER A 141 4.23 9.05 11.46
CA SER A 141 4.26 8.80 10.02
C SER A 141 3.25 9.67 9.26
N LYS A 142 3.66 10.24 8.13
CA LYS A 142 2.76 10.85 7.14
C LYS A 142 2.08 9.78 6.28
N THR A 143 2.72 8.64 6.07
CA THR A 143 2.12 7.45 5.46
C THR A 143 0.99 6.95 6.35
N ARG A 144 -0.13 6.51 5.74
CA ARG A 144 -1.16 5.80 6.51
C ARG A 144 -0.64 4.43 6.90
N VAL A 145 -0.50 4.20 8.20
CA VAL A 145 -0.02 2.93 8.76
C VAL A 145 -1.20 2.19 9.39
N LEU A 146 -1.47 1.01 8.87
CA LEU A 146 -2.43 0.04 9.39
C LEU A 146 -1.67 -1.19 9.89
N VAL A 147 -2.35 -2.11 10.59
CA VAL A 147 -1.68 -3.24 11.26
C VAL A 147 -2.50 -4.51 11.17
N PHE A 148 -1.86 -5.62 10.79
CA PHE A 148 -2.24 -6.95 11.21
C PHE A 148 -1.58 -7.23 12.56
N LEU A 149 -2.37 -7.22 13.64
CA LEU A 149 -1.84 -7.40 14.99
C LEU A 149 -1.34 -8.84 15.18
N ASN A 150 -0.10 -9.01 15.66
CA ASN A 150 0.41 -10.34 15.94
C ASN A 150 -0.43 -11.02 17.02
N ILE A 151 -0.71 -12.32 16.83
CA ILE A 151 -1.41 -13.12 17.85
C ILE A 151 -0.55 -13.31 19.10
N VAL A 152 0.78 -13.31 18.97
CA VAL A 152 1.72 -13.30 20.08
C VAL A 152 1.71 -11.92 20.73
N GLY A 153 1.54 -11.87 22.05
CA GLY A 153 1.42 -10.61 22.80
C GLY A 153 2.61 -9.70 22.67
N GLU A 154 3.82 -10.23 22.66
CA GLU A 154 5.07 -9.49 22.45
C GLU A 154 5.27 -9.02 21.00
N GLY A 155 4.50 -9.57 20.04
CA GLY A 155 4.72 -9.28 18.63
C GLY A 155 5.88 -10.06 18.03
N MET A 156 6.44 -9.54 16.93
CA MET A 156 7.49 -10.19 16.15
C MET A 156 8.88 -9.92 16.75
N ARG A 157 9.03 -10.32 18.00
CA ARG A 157 10.27 -10.18 18.76
C ARG A 157 11.32 -11.22 18.37
N GLY A 158 10.88 -12.33 17.77
CA GLY A 158 11.77 -13.41 17.35
C GLY A 158 12.02 -14.48 18.43
N GLY A 159 12.68 -15.56 18.01
CA GLY A 159 13.12 -16.63 18.90
C GLY A 159 12.00 -17.25 19.74
N ALA A 160 12.25 -17.47 21.02
CA ALA A 160 11.33 -18.15 21.93
C ALA A 160 9.99 -17.39 22.14
N TYR A 161 9.95 -16.09 21.90
CA TYR A 161 8.73 -15.29 22.05
C TYR A 161 7.65 -15.71 21.05
N GLU A 162 8.04 -15.90 19.79
CA GLU A 162 7.12 -16.29 18.72
C GLU A 162 6.71 -17.76 18.79
N GLN A 163 7.37 -18.57 19.63
CA GLN A 163 7.04 -19.97 19.89
C GLN A 163 6.14 -20.17 21.11
N ASN A 164 5.85 -19.10 21.86
CA ASN A 164 5.10 -19.18 23.12
C ASN A 164 3.58 -19.15 22.87
N THR A 165 2.97 -20.32 22.68
CA THR A 165 1.52 -20.44 22.49
C THR A 165 0.70 -19.95 23.68
N ALA A 166 1.25 -19.93 24.90
CA ALA A 166 0.57 -19.38 26.07
C ALA A 166 0.40 -17.83 26.02
N ASP A 167 1.21 -17.13 25.21
CA ASP A 167 1.08 -15.68 24.99
C ASP A 167 0.19 -15.32 23.77
N MET A 168 -0.32 -16.31 23.06
CA MET A 168 -1.22 -16.16 21.93
C MET A 168 -2.69 -16.03 22.39
N ASP A 169 -3.02 -14.94 23.08
CA ASP A 169 -4.33 -14.71 23.68
C ASP A 169 -5.31 -14.07 22.70
N ALA A 170 -6.22 -14.88 22.15
CA ALA A 170 -7.25 -14.43 21.20
C ALA A 170 -8.17 -13.33 21.76
N LYS A 171 -8.48 -13.35 23.07
CA LYS A 171 -9.37 -12.36 23.69
C LYS A 171 -8.65 -11.01 23.85
N MET A 172 -7.41 -11.01 24.32
CA MET A 172 -6.61 -9.81 24.46
C MET A 172 -6.30 -9.18 23.10
N ALA A 173 -5.94 -9.99 22.11
CA ALA A 173 -5.74 -9.53 20.73
C ALA A 173 -7.01 -8.90 20.15
N ALA A 174 -8.16 -9.56 20.28
CA ALA A 174 -9.45 -9.03 19.82
C ALA A 174 -9.85 -7.74 20.54
N LEU A 175 -9.67 -7.66 21.86
CA LEU A 175 -9.96 -6.46 22.64
C LEU A 175 -9.12 -5.26 22.18
N THR A 176 -7.82 -5.48 21.97
CA THR A 176 -6.90 -4.47 21.44
C THR A 176 -7.33 -3.99 20.05
N ALA A 177 -7.75 -4.90 19.18
CA ALA A 177 -8.25 -4.55 17.84
C ALA A 177 -9.56 -3.75 17.92
N MET A 178 -10.51 -4.15 18.76
CA MET A 178 -11.78 -3.44 18.92
C MET A 178 -11.59 -2.01 19.47
N GLN A 179 -10.63 -1.80 20.36
CA GLN A 179 -10.28 -0.48 20.88
C GLN A 179 -9.52 0.41 19.89
N ASN A 180 -8.94 -0.18 18.83
CA ASN A 180 -8.09 0.51 17.87
C ASN A 180 -8.49 0.22 16.41
N ARG A 181 -9.80 0.12 16.13
CA ARG A 181 -10.36 -0.24 14.80
C ARG A 181 -9.90 0.65 13.66
N GLN A 182 -9.52 1.89 13.95
CA GLN A 182 -8.99 2.81 12.93
C GLN A 182 -7.61 2.40 12.42
N TYR A 183 -6.87 1.55 13.14
CA TYR A 183 -5.51 1.14 12.80
C TYR A 183 -5.39 -0.37 12.56
N ILE A 184 -6.06 -1.21 13.38
CA ILE A 184 -5.94 -2.66 13.29
C ILE A 184 -6.98 -3.19 12.32
N VAL A 185 -6.51 -3.87 11.27
CA VAL A 185 -7.31 -4.38 10.15
C VAL A 185 -7.35 -5.90 10.06
N GLY A 186 -6.67 -6.59 10.95
CA GLY A 186 -6.63 -8.05 11.02
C GLY A 186 -5.61 -8.54 12.02
N PHE A 187 -5.30 -9.84 11.95
CA PHE A 187 -4.32 -10.50 12.81
C PHE A 187 -3.24 -11.20 11.98
N LYS A 188 -2.08 -11.40 12.58
CA LYS A 188 -0.93 -12.08 11.97
C LYS A 188 -0.51 -13.29 12.79
N VAL A 189 -0.21 -14.38 12.10
CA VAL A 189 0.62 -15.47 12.61
C VAL A 189 1.92 -15.46 11.82
N ALA A 190 3.05 -15.47 12.50
CA ALA A 190 4.37 -15.45 11.86
C ALA A 190 5.37 -16.35 12.60
N HIS A 191 6.29 -16.97 11.84
CA HIS A 191 7.51 -17.64 12.29
C HIS A 191 7.32 -18.76 13.34
N PHE A 192 6.09 -19.27 13.51
CA PHE A 192 5.89 -20.40 14.41
C PHE A 192 6.46 -21.70 13.80
N GLU A 193 7.30 -22.38 14.55
CA GLU A 193 8.03 -23.59 14.10
C GLU A 193 7.42 -24.89 14.62
N GLY A 194 6.44 -24.81 15.53
CA GLY A 194 5.75 -25.98 16.08
C GLY A 194 4.90 -26.69 15.04
N HIS A 195 4.69 -28.01 15.25
CA HIS A 195 3.88 -28.84 14.36
C HIS A 195 2.45 -28.96 14.88
N GLU A 196 1.77 -27.82 15.02
CA GLU A 196 0.40 -27.72 15.54
C GLU A 196 -0.32 -26.48 14.98
N TRP A 197 -1.66 -26.45 15.05
CA TRP A 197 -2.50 -25.37 14.52
C TRP A 197 -2.87 -24.31 15.55
N THR A 198 -2.49 -24.45 16.80
CA THR A 198 -2.84 -23.52 17.90
C THR A 198 -2.67 -22.04 17.55
N PRO A 199 -1.57 -21.57 16.93
CA PRO A 199 -1.42 -20.16 16.60
C PRO A 199 -2.45 -19.70 15.57
N VAL A 200 -2.75 -20.52 14.57
CA VAL A 200 -3.73 -20.24 13.53
C VAL A 200 -5.14 -20.17 14.13
N ASP A 201 -5.52 -21.17 14.91
CA ASP A 201 -6.85 -21.25 15.54
C ASP A 201 -7.08 -20.10 16.50
N HIS A 202 -6.06 -19.68 17.27
CA HIS A 202 -6.14 -18.53 18.15
C HIS A 202 -6.27 -17.21 17.37
N ALA A 203 -5.55 -17.04 16.27
CA ALA A 203 -5.67 -15.86 15.42
C ALA A 203 -7.04 -15.79 14.73
N VAL A 204 -7.54 -16.91 14.21
CA VAL A 204 -8.89 -17.02 13.64
C VAL A 204 -9.94 -16.67 14.70
N LYS A 205 -9.78 -17.20 15.90
CA LYS A 205 -10.67 -16.89 17.04
C LYS A 205 -10.64 -15.40 17.40
N ALA A 206 -9.47 -14.76 17.39
CA ALA A 206 -9.34 -13.33 17.58
C ALA A 206 -10.09 -12.56 16.49
N GLY A 207 -9.96 -12.98 15.23
CA GLY A 207 -10.69 -12.40 14.10
C GLY A 207 -12.20 -12.46 14.27
N GLU A 208 -12.74 -13.61 14.67
CA GLU A 208 -14.16 -13.77 14.99
C GLU A 208 -14.64 -12.84 16.09
N LEU A 209 -13.91 -12.81 17.21
CA LEU A 209 -14.23 -11.95 18.37
C LEU A 209 -14.16 -10.48 18.03
N ALA A 210 -13.30 -10.08 17.09
CA ALA A 210 -13.13 -8.71 16.63
C ALA A 210 -14.14 -8.29 15.52
N GLY A 211 -15.14 -9.11 15.24
CA GLY A 211 -16.20 -8.79 14.25
C GLY A 211 -15.86 -9.21 12.82
N GLY A 212 -15.13 -10.31 12.65
CA GLY A 212 -14.83 -10.90 11.35
C GLY A 212 -13.58 -10.34 10.67
N LEU A 213 -12.66 -9.75 11.43
CA LEU A 213 -11.39 -9.29 10.87
C LEU A 213 -10.60 -10.47 10.26
N PRO A 214 -9.93 -10.25 9.10
CA PRO A 214 -9.14 -11.30 8.44
C PRO A 214 -7.89 -11.65 9.23
N VAL A 215 -7.35 -12.83 8.93
CA VAL A 215 -6.08 -13.30 9.48
C VAL A 215 -5.09 -13.48 8.34
N MET A 216 -3.88 -12.98 8.48
CA MET A 216 -2.77 -13.22 7.56
C MET A 216 -1.85 -14.29 8.15
N ILE A 217 -1.69 -15.39 7.44
CA ILE A 217 -0.87 -16.51 7.87
C ILE A 217 0.43 -16.52 7.08
N ASP A 218 1.51 -16.31 7.80
CA ASP A 218 2.88 -16.60 7.39
C ASP A 218 3.31 -17.88 8.10
N PHE A 219 3.11 -18.99 7.42
CA PHE A 219 3.20 -20.29 8.04
C PHE A 219 4.38 -21.07 7.48
N GLY A 220 5.14 -21.67 8.36
CA GLY A 220 6.20 -22.59 7.99
C GLY A 220 7.49 -22.39 8.77
N GLY A 221 7.97 -23.43 9.31
CA GLY A 221 9.17 -23.62 10.14
C GLY A 221 9.24 -25.07 10.60
N SER A 222 8.09 -25.79 10.58
CA SER A 222 8.04 -27.18 10.99
C SER A 222 8.69 -28.13 9.97
N THR A 223 9.28 -29.21 10.46
CA THR A 223 9.82 -30.30 9.63
C THR A 223 9.30 -31.64 10.18
N PRO A 224 8.49 -32.38 9.40
CA PRO A 224 7.98 -32.06 8.05
C PRO A 224 7.06 -30.84 8.04
N PRO A 225 6.83 -30.18 6.86
CA PRO A 225 5.87 -29.07 6.75
C PRO A 225 4.46 -29.50 7.13
N LEU A 226 3.70 -28.62 7.78
CA LEU A 226 2.26 -28.80 7.94
C LEU A 226 1.55 -28.68 6.58
N SER A 227 0.44 -29.37 6.43
CA SER A 227 -0.32 -29.40 5.17
C SER A 227 -1.03 -28.07 4.92
N ILE A 228 -0.67 -27.37 3.84
CA ILE A 228 -1.41 -26.16 3.42
C ILE A 228 -2.83 -26.48 2.92
N ARG A 229 -3.08 -27.72 2.49
CA ARG A 229 -4.45 -28.17 2.17
C ARG A 229 -5.31 -28.18 3.43
N GLU A 230 -4.82 -28.76 4.53
CA GLU A 230 -5.49 -28.76 5.82
C GLU A 230 -5.69 -27.33 6.31
N LEU A 231 -4.65 -26.48 6.27
CA LEU A 231 -4.74 -25.06 6.59
C LEU A 231 -5.91 -24.39 5.87
N PHE A 232 -6.00 -24.53 4.54
CA PHE A 232 -7.03 -23.85 3.74
C PHE A 232 -8.42 -24.42 3.97
N MET A 233 -8.56 -25.74 4.15
CA MET A 233 -9.87 -26.38 4.21
C MET A 233 -10.45 -26.38 5.62
N GLU A 234 -9.62 -26.50 6.65
CA GLU A 234 -10.08 -26.77 8.02
C GLU A 234 -9.89 -25.56 8.95
N HIS A 235 -8.80 -24.79 8.79
CA HIS A 235 -8.45 -23.73 9.75
C HIS A 235 -8.78 -22.31 9.26
N LEU A 236 -8.66 -21.99 7.95
CA LEU A 236 -8.92 -20.66 7.44
C LEU A 236 -10.37 -20.44 7.02
N ARG A 237 -10.83 -19.21 7.17
CA ARG A 237 -12.18 -18.74 6.80
C ARG A 237 -12.14 -18.01 5.45
N PRO A 238 -13.27 -17.85 4.75
CA PRO A 238 -13.38 -16.89 3.66
C PRO A 238 -12.94 -15.49 4.12
N GLY A 239 -12.08 -14.85 3.33
CA GLY A 239 -11.48 -13.56 3.67
C GLY A 239 -10.09 -13.63 4.28
N ASP A 240 -9.71 -14.75 4.90
CA ASP A 240 -8.36 -14.93 5.45
C ASP A 240 -7.29 -14.98 4.34
N ILE A 241 -6.04 -14.69 4.69
CA ILE A 241 -4.94 -14.40 3.77
C ILE A 241 -3.81 -15.41 3.99
N PHE A 242 -3.40 -16.07 2.91
CA PHE A 242 -2.17 -16.85 2.86
C PHE A 242 -1.09 -16.02 2.16
N THR A 243 -0.12 -15.53 2.94
CA THR A 243 0.99 -14.74 2.40
C THR A 243 2.20 -15.62 2.06
N HIS A 244 3.19 -15.05 1.38
CA HIS A 244 4.35 -15.77 0.83
C HIS A 244 3.92 -16.91 -0.11
N CYS A 245 2.85 -16.71 -0.86
CA CYS A 245 2.22 -17.77 -1.64
C CYS A 245 3.12 -18.41 -2.70
N PHE A 246 4.21 -17.76 -3.09
CA PHE A 246 5.22 -18.30 -4.00
C PHE A 246 6.58 -18.56 -3.34
N ALA A 247 6.60 -18.76 -2.02
CA ALA A 247 7.81 -19.19 -1.33
C ALA A 247 8.21 -20.62 -1.74
N GLU A 248 9.53 -20.85 -1.82
CA GLU A 248 10.10 -22.18 -2.06
C GLU A 248 11.13 -22.50 -0.98
N LEU A 249 10.63 -22.73 0.24
CA LEU A 249 11.43 -23.08 1.41
C LEU A 249 11.13 -24.53 1.82
N GLY A 250 12.17 -25.28 2.23
CA GLY A 250 12.02 -26.68 2.58
C GLY A 250 11.08 -26.96 3.77
N SER A 251 10.89 -25.98 4.63
CA SER A 251 9.96 -26.01 5.76
C SER A 251 8.50 -25.66 5.41
N ARG A 252 8.20 -25.43 4.12
CA ARG A 252 6.85 -25.07 3.64
C ARG A 252 6.39 -25.98 2.52
N GLU A 253 5.12 -26.34 2.52
CA GLU A 253 4.49 -26.97 1.37
C GLU A 253 4.23 -25.91 0.27
N PHE A 254 4.47 -26.26 -1.00
CA PHE A 254 4.36 -25.33 -2.13
C PHE A 254 2.98 -25.36 -2.79
N LEU A 255 2.56 -24.23 -3.36
CA LEU A 255 1.33 -24.16 -4.17
C LEU A 255 1.45 -24.91 -5.49
N VAL A 256 2.63 -24.86 -6.12
CA VAL A 256 2.90 -25.49 -7.39
C VAL A 256 3.66 -26.81 -7.14
N ASP A 257 3.17 -27.88 -7.74
CA ASP A 257 3.84 -29.17 -7.71
C ASP A 257 5.14 -29.13 -8.55
N LYS A 258 6.26 -29.50 -7.93
CA LYS A 258 7.59 -29.39 -8.57
C LYS A 258 7.81 -30.34 -9.74
N GLN A 259 7.10 -31.47 -9.80
CA GLN A 259 7.28 -32.46 -10.85
C GLN A 259 6.42 -32.12 -12.08
N THR A 260 5.17 -31.79 -11.84
CA THR A 260 4.21 -31.48 -12.90
C THR A 260 4.24 -30.02 -13.33
N LEU A 261 4.82 -29.12 -12.54
CA LEU A 261 4.82 -27.68 -12.71
C LEU A 261 3.39 -27.11 -12.82
N LYS A 262 2.44 -27.69 -12.09
CA LYS A 262 1.05 -27.27 -12.05
C LYS A 262 0.66 -26.80 -10.66
N VAL A 263 -0.26 -25.84 -10.61
CA VAL A 263 -0.92 -25.45 -9.36
C VAL A 263 -1.71 -26.62 -8.83
N LYS A 264 -1.53 -26.96 -7.56
CA LYS A 264 -2.23 -28.08 -6.93
C LYS A 264 -3.75 -27.82 -6.92
N PRO A 265 -4.60 -28.82 -7.22
CA PRO A 265 -6.06 -28.63 -7.36
C PRO A 265 -6.71 -27.96 -6.15
N PHE A 266 -6.33 -28.32 -4.95
CA PHE A 266 -6.89 -27.75 -3.72
C PHE A 266 -6.63 -26.23 -3.55
N VAL A 267 -5.65 -25.66 -4.26
CA VAL A 267 -5.39 -24.22 -4.26
C VAL A 267 -6.52 -23.46 -4.96
N TYR A 268 -7.07 -24.04 -6.04
CA TYR A 268 -8.25 -23.49 -6.69
C TYR A 268 -9.52 -23.63 -5.83
N GLU A 269 -9.64 -24.76 -5.10
CA GLU A 269 -10.72 -24.97 -4.12
C GLU A 269 -10.64 -23.92 -3.00
N ALA A 270 -9.44 -23.67 -2.46
CA ALA A 270 -9.21 -22.63 -1.46
C ALA A 270 -9.59 -21.23 -1.96
N ARG A 271 -9.19 -20.88 -3.20
CA ARG A 271 -9.61 -19.61 -3.82
C ARG A 271 -11.13 -19.52 -3.96
N LYS A 272 -11.80 -20.60 -4.38
CA LYS A 272 -13.25 -20.67 -4.46
C LYS A 272 -13.93 -20.56 -3.09
N LYS A 273 -13.31 -21.10 -2.04
CA LYS A 273 -13.74 -20.92 -0.64
C LYS A 273 -13.63 -19.46 -0.19
N GLY A 274 -12.82 -18.64 -0.85
CA GLY A 274 -12.59 -17.22 -0.52
C GLY A 274 -11.30 -16.95 0.24
N ILE A 275 -10.35 -17.88 0.22
CA ILE A 275 -8.99 -17.63 0.74
C ILE A 275 -8.26 -16.71 -0.22
N ASN A 276 -7.65 -15.66 0.33
CA ASN A 276 -6.85 -14.70 -0.41
C ASN A 276 -5.37 -15.13 -0.43
N PHE A 277 -4.75 -14.98 -1.59
CA PHE A 277 -3.33 -15.27 -1.78
C PHE A 277 -2.57 -13.95 -1.93
N ASP A 278 -1.58 -13.76 -1.06
CA ASP A 278 -0.72 -12.58 -1.05
C ASP A 278 0.73 -12.96 -1.37
N VAL A 279 1.44 -12.08 -2.08
CA VAL A 279 2.82 -12.36 -2.47
C VAL A 279 3.77 -12.31 -1.28
N GLY A 280 3.71 -11.25 -0.45
CA GLY A 280 4.65 -11.08 0.64
C GLY A 280 6.08 -11.36 0.20
N TYR A 281 6.64 -10.60 -0.74
CA TYR A 281 7.83 -11.01 -1.52
C TYR A 281 9.03 -11.40 -0.65
N GLY A 282 9.35 -10.58 0.36
CA GLY A 282 10.40 -10.82 1.33
C GLY A 282 11.83 -10.90 0.78
N GLY A 283 12.73 -11.31 1.65
CA GLY A 283 14.12 -11.59 1.29
C GLY A 283 14.31 -12.94 0.59
N ILE A 284 13.54 -13.96 1.02
CA ILE A 284 13.66 -15.36 0.57
C ILE A 284 12.31 -16.01 0.24
N SER A 285 11.20 -15.27 0.27
CA SER A 285 9.84 -15.83 0.23
C SER A 285 9.17 -15.75 -1.15
N PHE A 286 9.93 -15.54 -2.22
CA PHE A 286 9.43 -15.54 -3.59
C PHE A 286 10.38 -16.22 -4.57
N ALA A 287 9.88 -17.22 -5.30
CA ALA A 287 10.62 -17.94 -6.33
C ALA A 287 9.87 -17.94 -7.66
N PHE A 288 10.57 -17.65 -8.77
CA PHE A 288 10.00 -17.75 -10.11
C PHE A 288 9.65 -19.18 -10.51
N SER A 289 10.30 -20.19 -9.90
CA SER A 289 9.93 -21.61 -10.04
C SER A 289 8.50 -21.92 -9.60
N GLN A 290 7.93 -21.12 -8.68
CA GLN A 290 6.54 -21.19 -8.24
C GLN A 290 5.65 -20.22 -9.04
N ALA A 291 6.08 -18.97 -9.23
CA ALA A 291 5.27 -17.93 -9.83
C ALA A 291 5.05 -18.11 -11.34
N ILE A 292 6.06 -18.53 -12.11
CA ILE A 292 5.94 -18.69 -13.58
C ILE A 292 4.99 -19.83 -13.97
N PRO A 293 5.07 -21.04 -13.40
CA PRO A 293 4.09 -22.08 -13.71
C PRO A 293 2.66 -21.69 -13.32
N ALA A 294 2.48 -21.04 -12.16
CA ALA A 294 1.18 -20.54 -11.73
C ALA A 294 0.62 -19.50 -12.71
N ALA A 295 1.44 -18.55 -13.16
CA ALA A 295 1.05 -17.54 -14.13
C ALA A 295 0.67 -18.15 -15.50
N LYS A 296 1.34 -19.21 -15.95
CA LYS A 296 0.99 -19.94 -17.18
C LYS A 296 -0.39 -20.59 -17.11
N GLU A 297 -0.85 -20.97 -15.93
CA GLU A 297 -2.21 -21.48 -15.70
C GLU A 297 -3.23 -20.36 -15.42
N GLY A 298 -2.82 -19.08 -15.50
CA GLY A 298 -3.67 -17.94 -15.16
C GLY A 298 -3.91 -17.74 -13.66
N PHE A 299 -3.15 -18.45 -12.82
CA PHE A 299 -3.21 -18.26 -11.38
C PHE A 299 -2.28 -17.13 -10.97
N PHE A 300 -2.86 -15.96 -10.68
CA PHE A 300 -2.18 -14.82 -10.08
C PHE A 300 -2.66 -14.61 -8.63
N PRO A 301 -1.83 -14.05 -7.74
CA PRO A 301 -2.24 -13.74 -6.37
C PRO A 301 -3.33 -12.65 -6.36
N ASN A 302 -4.06 -12.55 -5.25
CA ASN A 302 -5.05 -11.48 -5.04
C ASN A 302 -4.35 -10.14 -4.82
N THR A 303 -3.23 -10.16 -4.07
CA THR A 303 -2.46 -8.95 -3.72
C THR A 303 -0.97 -9.13 -3.96
N LEU A 304 -0.33 -8.02 -4.32
CA LEU A 304 1.11 -7.91 -4.44
C LEU A 304 1.61 -7.04 -3.29
N SER A 305 2.49 -7.58 -2.49
CA SER A 305 3.06 -6.93 -1.32
C SER A 305 4.55 -7.22 -1.19
N THR A 306 5.24 -6.44 -0.37
CA THR A 306 6.71 -6.46 -0.36
C THR A 306 7.31 -7.32 0.73
N ASP A 307 6.66 -7.47 1.87
CA ASP A 307 7.32 -7.90 3.11
C ASP A 307 8.55 -7.02 3.37
N LEU A 308 8.30 -5.70 3.40
CA LEU A 308 9.36 -4.68 3.47
C LEU A 308 10.07 -4.69 4.82
N HIS A 309 11.33 -4.99 4.78
CA HIS A 309 12.29 -4.88 5.88
C HIS A 309 13.69 -4.67 5.31
N THR A 310 14.68 -4.37 6.16
CA THR A 310 16.06 -4.07 5.70
C THR A 310 16.64 -5.18 4.81
N GLY A 311 16.41 -6.45 5.15
CA GLY A 311 16.90 -7.59 4.37
C GLY A 311 16.25 -7.70 3.00
N SER A 312 14.93 -7.50 2.90
CA SER A 312 14.19 -7.64 1.63
C SER A 312 14.47 -6.49 0.66
N MET A 313 14.56 -5.24 1.15
CA MET A 313 14.84 -4.08 0.30
C MET A 313 16.23 -4.11 -0.34
N ASN A 314 17.19 -4.72 0.33
CA ASN A 314 18.57 -4.85 -0.17
C ASN A 314 18.79 -6.15 -0.96
N ALA A 315 17.79 -7.03 -1.03
CA ALA A 315 17.80 -8.27 -1.80
C ALA A 315 17.07 -8.12 -3.16
N ALA A 316 16.50 -9.19 -3.67
CA ALA A 316 15.80 -9.22 -4.96
C ALA A 316 14.47 -8.46 -4.96
N MET A 317 13.81 -8.27 -3.81
CA MET A 317 12.54 -7.57 -3.65
C MET A 317 12.65 -6.10 -4.07
N LYS A 318 13.51 -5.33 -3.45
CA LYS A 318 13.81 -3.90 -3.60
C LYS A 318 12.69 -2.97 -3.14
N ASP A 319 11.56 -2.93 -3.84
CA ASP A 319 10.41 -2.07 -3.59
C ASP A 319 9.14 -2.62 -4.25
N LEU A 320 7.98 -2.04 -3.94
CA LEU A 320 6.69 -2.50 -4.47
C LEU A 320 6.60 -2.35 -5.99
N LEU A 321 7.15 -1.29 -6.58
CA LEU A 321 7.14 -1.12 -8.04
C LEU A 321 7.96 -2.23 -8.72
N THR A 322 9.09 -2.66 -8.12
CA THR A 322 9.86 -3.80 -8.62
C THR A 322 9.08 -5.12 -8.50
N VAL A 323 8.30 -5.32 -7.43
CA VAL A 323 7.40 -6.47 -7.31
C VAL A 323 6.35 -6.44 -8.41
N MET A 324 5.67 -5.29 -8.63
CA MET A 324 4.72 -5.09 -9.73
C MET A 324 5.34 -5.39 -11.10
N ASP A 325 6.54 -4.91 -11.36
CA ASP A 325 7.28 -5.14 -12.60
C ASP A 325 7.56 -6.62 -12.88
N LYS A 326 7.85 -7.41 -11.83
CA LYS A 326 8.06 -8.86 -11.97
C LYS A 326 6.78 -9.56 -12.42
N PHE A 327 5.63 -9.16 -11.88
CA PHE A 327 4.35 -9.72 -12.30
C PHE A 327 3.96 -9.28 -13.72
N LEU A 328 4.29 -8.03 -14.11
CA LEU A 328 4.18 -7.60 -15.51
C LEU A 328 5.09 -8.44 -16.45
N ALA A 329 6.30 -8.78 -16.02
CA ALA A 329 7.25 -9.54 -16.80
C ALA A 329 6.85 -11.03 -16.97
N ILE A 330 6.09 -11.59 -16.04
CA ILE A 330 5.56 -12.97 -16.12
C ILE A 330 4.13 -13.06 -16.69
N GLY A 331 3.59 -11.93 -17.21
CA GLY A 331 2.36 -11.93 -18.00
C GLY A 331 1.09 -11.39 -17.33
N MET A 332 1.16 -10.91 -16.09
CA MET A 332 0.02 -10.19 -15.49
C MET A 332 -0.16 -8.84 -16.21
N ASN A 333 -1.38 -8.47 -16.56
CA ASN A 333 -1.62 -7.19 -17.23
C ASN A 333 -1.56 -6.00 -16.26
N LEU A 334 -1.35 -4.79 -16.77
CA LEU A 334 -1.15 -3.59 -15.94
C LEU A 334 -2.37 -3.29 -15.06
N ASP A 335 -3.58 -3.42 -15.57
CA ASP A 335 -4.82 -3.18 -14.82
C ASP A 335 -4.93 -4.12 -13.62
N SER A 336 -4.64 -5.41 -13.83
CA SER A 336 -4.64 -6.42 -12.77
C SER A 336 -3.55 -6.18 -11.72
N VAL A 337 -2.34 -5.75 -12.14
CA VAL A 337 -1.26 -5.41 -11.22
C VAL A 337 -1.63 -4.19 -10.36
N ILE A 338 -2.21 -3.15 -10.97
CA ILE A 338 -2.72 -1.98 -10.23
C ILE A 338 -3.86 -2.40 -9.29
N LYS A 339 -4.80 -3.22 -9.77
CA LYS A 339 -5.91 -3.71 -8.95
C LYS A 339 -5.42 -4.47 -7.71
N ALA A 340 -4.40 -5.32 -7.87
CA ALA A 340 -3.81 -6.12 -6.79
C ALA A 340 -3.05 -5.29 -5.74
N THR A 341 -2.63 -4.06 -6.07
CA THR A 341 -1.91 -3.14 -5.18
C THR A 341 -2.76 -1.93 -4.75
N THR A 342 -4.05 -1.91 -5.11
CA THR A 342 -4.98 -0.83 -4.74
C THR A 342 -6.31 -1.42 -4.23
N TRP A 343 -7.28 -1.63 -5.12
CA TRP A 343 -8.64 -2.01 -4.76
C TRP A 343 -8.76 -3.39 -4.09
N GLU A 344 -8.04 -4.42 -4.57
CA GLU A 344 -8.07 -5.74 -3.92
C GLU A 344 -7.44 -5.67 -2.52
N SER A 345 -6.33 -4.96 -2.37
CA SER A 345 -5.72 -4.73 -1.05
C SER A 345 -6.68 -4.04 -0.09
N ALA A 346 -7.38 -2.98 -0.55
CA ALA A 346 -8.35 -2.25 0.27
C ALA A 346 -9.52 -3.12 0.71
N LYS A 347 -10.08 -3.94 -0.20
CA LYS A 347 -11.19 -4.85 0.12
C LYS A 347 -10.83 -5.91 1.16
N ILE A 348 -9.66 -6.53 0.99
CA ILE A 348 -9.22 -7.62 1.88
C ILE A 348 -9.07 -7.14 3.32
N ILE A 349 -8.70 -5.89 3.53
CA ILE A 349 -8.56 -5.29 4.86
C ILE A 349 -9.80 -4.50 5.31
N HIS A 350 -10.92 -4.61 4.61
CA HIS A 350 -12.18 -3.91 4.90
C HIS A 350 -12.02 -2.38 4.99
N ARG A 351 -11.24 -1.80 4.06
CA ARG A 351 -10.98 -0.36 3.97
C ARG A 351 -11.32 0.16 2.57
N GLU A 352 -12.55 -0.10 2.13
CA GLU A 352 -13.03 0.19 0.77
C GLU A 352 -13.14 1.68 0.46
N GLU A 353 -12.95 2.56 1.45
CA GLU A 353 -12.73 3.98 1.23
C GLU A 353 -11.37 4.29 0.60
N LEU A 354 -10.40 3.33 0.67
CA LEU A 354 -9.08 3.41 0.09
C LEU A 354 -8.98 2.69 -1.25
N GLY A 355 -7.85 2.83 -1.93
CA GLY A 355 -7.53 2.06 -3.14
C GLY A 355 -8.43 2.37 -4.33
N ASN A 356 -9.08 3.54 -4.37
CA ASN A 356 -9.93 4.00 -5.46
C ASN A 356 -9.97 5.53 -5.59
N LEU A 357 -10.50 6.04 -6.72
CA LEU A 357 -10.63 7.46 -7.03
C LEU A 357 -12.10 7.91 -7.06
N SER A 358 -12.99 7.25 -6.34
CA SER A 358 -14.40 7.65 -6.23
C SER A 358 -14.50 9.06 -5.63
N VAL A 359 -15.46 9.84 -6.11
CA VAL A 359 -15.77 11.14 -5.50
C VAL A 359 -16.09 10.95 -4.01
N GLY A 360 -15.44 11.74 -3.16
CA GLY A 360 -15.53 11.64 -1.71
C GLY A 360 -14.50 10.71 -1.04
N ALA A 361 -13.80 9.87 -1.79
CA ALA A 361 -12.68 9.08 -1.26
C ALA A 361 -11.51 10.00 -0.85
N PRO A 362 -10.66 9.58 0.11
CA PRO A 362 -9.41 10.27 0.39
C PRO A 362 -8.60 10.47 -0.89
N ALA A 363 -8.02 11.66 -1.07
CA ALA A 363 -7.20 11.94 -2.25
C ALA A 363 -5.81 11.33 -2.10
N ASP A 364 -5.76 10.00 -2.15
CA ASP A 364 -4.57 9.17 -2.17
C ASP A 364 -4.32 8.74 -3.62
N ILE A 365 -3.25 9.27 -4.24
CA ILE A 365 -2.98 9.10 -5.67
C ILE A 365 -1.50 8.81 -5.89
N ALA A 366 -1.21 7.86 -6.78
CA ALA A 366 0.11 7.68 -7.36
C ALA A 366 0.09 8.06 -8.84
N ILE A 367 1.12 8.78 -9.28
CA ILE A 367 1.34 9.09 -10.69
C ILE A 367 2.60 8.35 -11.12
N LEU A 368 2.45 7.46 -12.09
CA LEU A 368 3.50 6.55 -12.53
C LEU A 368 3.88 6.78 -14.00
N GLY A 369 5.17 6.72 -14.28
CA GLY A 369 5.71 6.59 -15.61
C GLY A 369 6.02 5.13 -15.95
N ILE A 370 6.04 4.81 -17.24
CA ILE A 370 6.57 3.53 -17.75
C ILE A 370 7.83 3.80 -18.54
N ARG A 371 8.97 3.41 -18.03
CA ARG A 371 10.23 3.41 -18.76
C ARG A 371 10.34 2.14 -19.62
N LYS A 372 10.60 2.29 -20.92
CA LYS A 372 10.91 1.20 -21.84
C LYS A 372 12.40 0.93 -21.85
N GLY A 373 12.82 -0.33 -22.00
CA GLY A 373 14.22 -0.74 -22.05
C GLY A 373 14.39 -2.22 -21.76
N ASP A 374 15.63 -2.64 -21.60
CA ASP A 374 15.97 -4.01 -21.19
C ASP A 374 16.20 -4.05 -19.69
N PHE A 375 15.37 -4.81 -18.99
CA PHE A 375 15.43 -4.98 -17.55
C PHE A 375 15.58 -6.45 -17.17
N GLY A 376 16.30 -6.71 -16.07
CA GLY A 376 16.43 -8.03 -15.48
C GLY A 376 15.84 -8.04 -14.08
N PHE A 377 14.92 -8.95 -13.80
CA PHE A 377 14.28 -9.13 -12.52
C PHE A 377 14.68 -10.48 -11.90
N PHE A 378 15.27 -10.44 -10.72
CA PHE A 378 15.77 -11.62 -10.02
C PHE A 378 14.81 -12.06 -8.92
N ASP A 379 14.78 -13.35 -8.62
CA ASP A 379 14.26 -13.89 -7.36
C ASP A 379 15.40 -14.14 -6.36
N TYR A 380 15.07 -14.67 -5.19
CA TYR A 380 16.07 -14.91 -4.14
C TYR A 380 17.06 -16.03 -4.49
N ILE A 381 16.67 -16.96 -5.38
CA ILE A 381 17.52 -18.07 -5.84
C ILE A 381 18.52 -17.58 -6.89
N GLY A 382 18.27 -16.40 -7.50
CA GLY A 382 19.11 -15.81 -8.52
C GLY A 382 18.62 -16.06 -9.94
N TYR A 383 17.44 -16.64 -10.15
CA TYR A 383 16.84 -16.77 -11.46
C TYR A 383 16.41 -15.39 -11.98
N LYS A 384 16.71 -15.11 -13.26
CA LYS A 384 16.46 -13.82 -13.89
C LYS A 384 15.41 -13.89 -14.99
N VAL A 385 14.33 -13.13 -14.83
CA VAL A 385 13.33 -12.88 -15.86
C VAL A 385 13.67 -11.56 -16.58
N LYS A 386 13.54 -11.55 -17.91
CA LYS A 386 13.69 -10.33 -18.72
C LYS A 386 12.36 -9.58 -18.79
N GLY A 387 12.42 -8.26 -18.63
CA GLY A 387 11.32 -7.35 -18.88
C GLY A 387 11.70 -6.27 -19.88
N ASN A 388 10.71 -5.70 -20.55
CA ASN A 388 10.89 -4.63 -21.54
C ASN A 388 10.37 -3.27 -21.06
N ARG A 389 9.91 -3.22 -19.83
CA ARG A 389 9.35 -2.00 -19.18
C ARG A 389 9.58 -2.03 -17.67
N ARG A 390 9.58 -0.84 -17.08
CA ARG A 390 9.68 -0.62 -15.64
C ARG A 390 8.78 0.52 -15.22
N LEU A 391 8.08 0.35 -14.11
CA LEU A 391 7.31 1.41 -13.46
C LEU A 391 8.24 2.34 -12.68
N GLU A 392 7.99 3.63 -12.76
CA GLU A 392 8.70 4.67 -12.00
C GLU A 392 7.68 5.61 -11.39
N CYS A 393 7.84 5.95 -10.10
CA CYS A 393 6.96 6.91 -9.45
C CYS A 393 7.39 8.34 -9.80
N GLU A 394 6.49 9.08 -10.42
CA GLU A 394 6.66 10.51 -10.71
C GLU A 394 6.15 11.38 -9.57
N MET A 395 5.02 11.01 -8.97
CA MET A 395 4.43 11.78 -7.90
C MET A 395 3.58 10.91 -6.98
N THR A 396 3.54 11.27 -5.72
CA THR A 396 2.62 10.71 -4.73
C THR A 396 1.87 11.83 -4.03
N ILE A 397 0.55 11.70 -4.03
CA ILE A 397 -0.36 12.57 -3.28
C ILE A 397 -0.99 11.72 -2.19
N ARG A 398 -0.84 12.14 -0.94
CA ARG A 398 -1.41 11.45 0.21
C ARG A 398 -2.33 12.41 0.95
N ASP A 399 -3.61 12.01 1.08
CA ASP A 399 -4.63 12.83 1.73
C ASP A 399 -4.72 14.27 1.13
N GLY A 400 -4.64 14.34 -0.21
CA GLY A 400 -4.72 15.59 -0.94
C GLY A 400 -3.47 16.49 -0.87
N VAL A 401 -2.38 16.00 -0.27
CA VAL A 401 -1.10 16.72 -0.18
C VAL A 401 -0.07 16.04 -1.07
N ILE A 402 0.63 16.80 -1.89
CA ILE A 402 1.77 16.30 -2.67
C ILE A 402 2.91 16.04 -1.69
N VAL A 403 3.26 14.76 -1.49
CA VAL A 403 4.31 14.32 -0.57
C VAL A 403 5.59 13.91 -1.29
N TYR A 404 5.51 13.68 -2.60
CA TYR A 404 6.65 13.38 -3.46
C TYR A 404 6.36 13.88 -4.89
N ASP A 405 7.30 14.61 -5.47
CA ASP A 405 7.27 15.09 -6.86
C ASP A 405 8.68 15.00 -7.43
N LEU A 406 8.95 13.93 -8.19
CA LEU A 406 10.30 13.62 -8.67
C LEU A 406 10.84 14.68 -9.63
N ASN A 407 9.99 15.18 -10.52
CA ASN A 407 10.40 16.03 -11.64
C ASN A 407 9.74 17.42 -11.63
N GLY A 408 9.20 17.87 -10.47
CA GLY A 408 8.59 19.19 -10.34
C GLY A 408 7.37 19.37 -11.26
N ARG A 409 6.50 18.38 -11.35
CA ARG A 409 5.33 18.39 -12.23
C ARG A 409 4.18 19.23 -11.72
N ALA A 410 4.18 19.51 -10.43
CA ALA A 410 3.24 20.45 -9.85
C ALA A 410 3.69 21.86 -10.22
N GLU A 411 2.85 22.60 -10.94
CA GLU A 411 3.11 24.01 -11.18
C GLU A 411 3.16 24.73 -9.84
N PRO A 412 4.24 25.47 -9.55
CA PRO A 412 4.33 26.22 -8.31
C PRO A 412 3.17 27.22 -8.24
N LEU A 413 2.66 27.45 -7.06
CA LEU A 413 1.92 28.67 -6.78
C LEU A 413 2.76 29.82 -7.37
N ASN A 414 2.18 30.64 -8.27
CA ASN A 414 2.87 31.73 -8.97
C ASN A 414 3.67 32.60 -7.98
N ILE A 415 4.87 32.13 -7.66
CA ILE A 415 5.80 32.86 -6.80
C ILE A 415 6.78 33.56 -7.73
N SER A 416 6.70 34.88 -7.82
CA SER A 416 7.71 35.63 -8.52
C SER A 416 9.06 35.41 -7.83
N PHE A 417 10.16 35.60 -8.57
CA PHE A 417 11.51 35.57 -7.97
C PHE A 417 11.66 36.58 -6.84
N GLN A 418 10.98 37.73 -6.93
CA GLN A 418 10.96 38.74 -5.87
C GLN A 418 10.23 38.24 -4.61
N ASP A 419 9.11 37.58 -4.77
CA ASP A 419 8.40 36.94 -3.63
C ASP A 419 9.24 35.84 -2.99
N TYR A 420 9.96 35.06 -3.80
CA TYR A 420 10.92 34.07 -3.31
C TYR A 420 11.99 34.72 -2.44
N LEU A 421 12.63 35.79 -2.92
CA LEU A 421 13.63 36.54 -2.17
C LEU A 421 13.06 37.14 -0.88
N HIS A 422 11.82 37.64 -0.92
CA HIS A 422 11.15 38.18 0.25
C HIS A 422 10.90 37.10 1.31
N ARG A 423 10.40 35.95 0.91
CA ARG A 423 10.20 34.79 1.80
C ARG A 423 11.51 34.30 2.41
N GLU A 424 12.58 34.23 1.63
CA GLU A 424 13.91 33.83 2.11
C GLU A 424 14.46 34.81 3.14
N ASN A 425 14.24 36.09 2.98
CA ASN A 425 14.63 37.10 3.95
C ASN A 425 13.84 36.99 5.24
N ILE A 426 12.52 36.73 5.19
CA ILE A 426 11.70 36.48 6.39
C ILE A 426 12.18 35.23 7.10
N ARG A 427 12.48 34.14 6.37
CA ARG A 427 13.01 32.90 6.94
C ARG A 427 14.31 33.11 7.68
N ARG A 428 15.26 33.89 7.09
CA ARG A 428 16.54 34.22 7.73
C ARG A 428 16.34 35.04 8.99
N GLN A 429 15.39 35.95 9.01
CA GLN A 429 15.11 36.82 10.16
C GLN A 429 14.37 36.08 11.29
N THR A 430 13.48 35.14 10.97
CA THR A 430 12.61 34.48 11.94
C THR A 430 13.11 33.10 12.40
N GLY A 431 14.08 32.51 11.70
CA GLY A 431 14.56 31.15 11.95
C GLY A 431 13.52 30.05 11.71
N LYS A 432 12.32 30.41 11.22
CA LYS A 432 11.25 29.45 10.95
C LYS A 432 11.42 28.87 9.55
N ILE A 433 11.61 27.55 9.50
CA ILE A 433 11.52 26.79 8.25
C ILE A 433 10.05 26.44 8.06
N THR A 434 9.39 27.04 7.08
CA THR A 434 8.08 26.59 6.58
C THR A 434 8.32 25.62 5.42
N TYR A 435 8.03 24.33 5.64
CA TYR A 435 7.98 23.33 4.60
C TYR A 435 6.63 23.34 3.91
#